data_af5f50a19c5bae44711c94d2df897c43
#
_entry.id   af5f50a19c5bae44711c94d2df897c43
#
_cell.length_a   1.000
_cell.length_b   1.000
_cell.length_c   1.000
_cell.angle_alpha   90.00
_cell.angle_beta   90.00
_cell.angle_gamma   90.00
#
_symmetry.space_group_name_H-M   'P 1'
#
loop_
_entity.id
_entity.type
_entity.pdbx_description
1 polymer ?
#
loop_
_entity_poly.entity_id
_entity_poly.type
_entity_poly.pdbx_seq_one_letter_code
_entity_poly.pdbx_strand_id
1 'polypeptide(L)'
;VRRFEAGESLLTLATSVELPPTMLARVVLESRLGLRKGREVGQLLRQPQLIPGDSDGATARLRRDVALAVDGDPHCGPHIDTCRRLAGLEYEVLLAQKLRALGVPFLAEESLRQRGDAKTPDALLPVPLLVRGRVVHWIDSKATFGDAESHAEYRATQFASYLHRFDAGLVLYWFGYDASIDTDPRLVLDDDLRAGDCE
;
A
#
# COMPACT_ATOMS: atom_id res chain seq x y z
N VAL A 1 -14.52 -14.74 19.05
CA VAL A 1 -14.40 -16.20 18.86
C VAL A 1 -15.59 -16.94 19.44
N ARG A 2 -15.95 -16.80 20.74
CA ARG A 2 -17.06 -17.55 21.40
C ARG A 2 -18.38 -17.46 20.64
N ARG A 3 -18.81 -16.28 20.16
CA ARG A 3 -20.06 -16.11 19.40
C ARG A 3 -20.01 -16.84 18.05
N PHE A 4 -18.86 -16.86 17.39
CA PHE A 4 -18.64 -17.65 16.17
C PHE A 4 -18.78 -19.15 16.44
N GLU A 5 -18.22 -19.64 17.54
CA GLU A 5 -18.36 -21.04 17.99
C GLU A 5 -19.80 -21.40 18.37
N ALA A 6 -20.55 -20.43 18.88
CA ALA A 6 -21.97 -20.58 19.17
C ALA A 6 -22.89 -20.57 17.92
N GLY A 7 -22.33 -20.36 16.72
CA GLY A 7 -23.09 -20.51 15.48
C GLY A 7 -23.30 -19.22 14.68
N GLU A 8 -22.85 -18.05 15.15
CA GLU A 8 -22.96 -16.81 14.37
C GLU A 8 -21.99 -16.78 13.21
N SER A 9 -22.37 -16.18 12.07
CA SER A 9 -21.50 -16.02 10.91
C SER A 9 -20.46 -14.92 11.14
N LEU A 10 -19.30 -14.99 10.46
CA LEU A 10 -18.29 -13.93 10.52
C LEU A 10 -18.81 -12.59 9.99
N LEU A 11 -19.64 -12.59 8.96
CA LEU A 11 -20.24 -11.36 8.42
C LEU A 11 -21.16 -10.66 9.43
N THR A 12 -22.05 -11.44 10.08
CA THR A 12 -22.95 -10.92 11.13
C THR A 12 -22.16 -10.36 12.31
N LEU A 13 -21.12 -11.09 12.73
CA LEU A 13 -20.25 -10.64 13.81
C LEU A 13 -19.49 -9.37 13.45
N ALA A 14 -18.94 -9.29 12.25
CA ALA A 14 -18.20 -8.13 11.74
C ALA A 14 -19.05 -6.86 11.81
N THR A 15 -20.31 -6.94 11.34
CA THR A 15 -21.26 -5.84 11.44
C THR A 15 -21.55 -5.46 12.90
N SER A 16 -21.70 -6.45 13.79
CA SER A 16 -22.06 -6.20 15.20
C SER A 16 -20.92 -5.59 16.03
N VAL A 17 -19.67 -5.77 15.62
CA VAL A 17 -18.47 -5.23 16.31
C VAL A 17 -17.78 -4.13 15.53
N GLU A 18 -18.36 -3.69 14.41
CA GLU A 18 -17.86 -2.63 13.53
C GLU A 18 -16.40 -2.87 13.08
N LEU A 19 -16.08 -4.12 12.76
CA LEU A 19 -14.78 -4.51 12.22
C LEU A 19 -14.90 -5.02 10.78
N PRO A 20 -13.91 -4.78 9.92
CA PRO A 20 -13.87 -5.39 8.60
C PRO A 20 -13.94 -6.91 8.69
N PRO A 21 -14.76 -7.58 7.86
CA PRO A 21 -14.95 -9.03 7.92
C PRO A 21 -13.66 -9.85 7.84
N THR A 22 -12.73 -9.45 6.98
CA THR A 22 -11.42 -10.12 6.84
C THR A 22 -10.56 -9.98 8.10
N MET A 23 -10.62 -8.83 8.78
CA MET A 23 -9.92 -8.63 10.04
C MET A 23 -10.47 -9.55 11.13
N LEU A 24 -11.79 -9.71 11.20
CA LEU A 24 -12.42 -10.64 12.13
C LEU A 24 -12.09 -12.10 11.80
N ALA A 25 -12.10 -12.47 10.51
CA ALA A 25 -11.68 -13.79 10.04
C ALA A 25 -10.24 -14.10 10.47
N ARG A 26 -9.33 -13.12 10.35
CA ARG A 26 -7.95 -13.23 10.85
C ARG A 26 -7.91 -13.55 12.34
N VAL A 27 -8.61 -12.79 13.18
CA VAL A 27 -8.65 -13.01 14.64
C VAL A 27 -9.17 -14.42 14.98
N VAL A 28 -10.19 -14.90 14.27
CA VAL A 28 -10.74 -16.25 14.48
C VAL A 28 -9.73 -17.32 14.07
N LEU A 29 -9.05 -17.17 12.94
CA LEU A 29 -8.01 -18.11 12.49
C LEU A 29 -6.82 -18.14 13.45
N GLU A 30 -6.30 -16.99 13.86
CA GLU A 30 -5.20 -16.89 14.84
C GLU A 30 -5.56 -17.58 16.15
N SER A 31 -6.77 -17.34 16.65
CA SER A 31 -7.25 -17.93 17.90
C SER A 31 -7.45 -19.45 17.81
N ARG A 32 -8.07 -19.96 16.73
CA ARG A 32 -8.39 -21.40 16.60
C ARG A 32 -7.18 -22.26 16.24
N LEU A 33 -6.26 -21.71 15.47
CA LEU A 33 -5.11 -22.46 14.99
C LEU A 33 -3.84 -22.20 15.83
N GLY A 34 -3.91 -21.33 16.85
CA GLY A 34 -2.77 -20.95 17.65
C GLY A 34 -1.69 -20.22 16.86
N LEU A 35 -2.04 -19.68 15.69
CA LEU A 35 -1.10 -18.97 14.82
C LEU A 35 -0.84 -17.55 15.37
N ARG A 36 0.43 -17.17 15.43
CA ARG A 36 0.80 -15.77 15.66
C ARG A 36 0.78 -15.02 14.34
N LYS A 37 0.37 -13.74 14.38
CA LYS A 37 0.29 -12.82 13.22
C LYS A 37 1.38 -13.09 12.20
N GLY A 38 1.03 -13.37 10.93
CA GLY A 38 2.05 -13.62 9.94
C GLY A 38 1.58 -14.08 8.58
N ARG A 39 2.57 -14.53 7.81
CA ARG A 39 2.41 -14.98 6.41
C ARG A 39 1.42 -16.15 6.28
N GLU A 40 1.38 -17.06 7.28
CA GLU A 40 0.51 -18.23 7.28
C GLU A 40 -0.98 -17.84 7.29
N VAL A 41 -1.40 -16.96 8.20
CA VAL A 41 -2.79 -16.48 8.25
C VAL A 41 -3.17 -15.77 6.96
N GLY A 42 -2.26 -14.96 6.40
CA GLY A 42 -2.47 -14.32 5.11
C GLY A 42 -2.64 -15.31 3.95
N GLN A 43 -1.97 -16.46 3.99
CA GLN A 43 -2.16 -17.54 3.03
C GLN A 43 -3.53 -18.20 3.18
N LEU A 44 -3.97 -18.48 4.41
CA LEU A 44 -5.27 -19.08 4.68
C LEU A 44 -6.44 -18.15 4.31
N LEU A 45 -6.27 -16.84 4.45
CA LEU A 45 -7.25 -15.87 3.98
C LEU A 45 -7.36 -15.83 2.45
N ARG A 46 -6.24 -15.99 1.73
CA ARG A 46 -6.23 -16.07 0.26
C ARG A 46 -6.75 -17.42 -0.26
N GLN A 47 -6.56 -18.48 0.51
CA GLN A 47 -6.90 -19.85 0.14
C GLN A 47 -7.60 -20.55 1.32
N PRO A 48 -8.86 -20.21 1.62
CA PRO A 48 -9.59 -20.75 2.76
C PRO A 48 -9.71 -22.29 2.76
N GLN A 49 -9.63 -22.92 1.58
CA GLN A 49 -9.62 -24.39 1.44
C GLN A 49 -8.41 -25.05 2.11
N LEU A 50 -7.32 -24.32 2.33
CA LEU A 50 -6.10 -24.81 3.00
C LEU A 50 -6.18 -24.74 4.53
N ILE A 51 -7.26 -24.20 5.11
CA ILE A 51 -7.44 -24.17 6.57
C ILE A 51 -7.40 -25.60 7.09
N PRO A 52 -6.45 -25.93 8.00
CA PRO A 52 -6.28 -27.28 8.51
C PRO A 52 -7.46 -27.71 9.39
N GLY A 53 -7.74 -29.00 9.41
CA GLY A 53 -8.79 -29.63 10.18
C GLY A 53 -9.46 -30.76 9.38
N ASP A 54 -10.16 -31.62 10.10
CA ASP A 54 -10.89 -32.73 9.50
C ASP A 54 -12.07 -32.26 8.66
N SER A 55 -12.61 -33.15 7.83
CA SER A 55 -13.79 -32.88 7.01
C SER A 55 -15.09 -32.82 7.86
N ASP A 56 -14.97 -32.42 9.11
CA ASP A 56 -16.10 -32.20 10.00
C ASP A 56 -16.87 -30.92 9.62
N GLY A 57 -18.10 -30.84 10.05
CA GLY A 57 -18.98 -29.70 9.77
C GLY A 57 -18.40 -28.37 10.29
N ALA A 58 -17.61 -28.38 11.36
CA ALA A 58 -17.03 -27.20 11.99
C ALA A 58 -15.93 -26.59 11.14
N THR A 59 -15.03 -27.41 10.58
CA THR A 59 -13.98 -26.96 9.67
C THR A 59 -14.52 -26.52 8.33
N ALA A 60 -15.48 -27.27 7.77
CA ALA A 60 -16.16 -26.88 6.54
C ALA A 60 -16.87 -25.53 6.67
N ARG A 61 -17.54 -25.31 7.82
CA ARG A 61 -18.15 -24.04 8.15
C ARG A 61 -17.12 -22.92 8.25
N LEU A 62 -16.00 -23.13 8.95
CA LEU A 62 -14.94 -22.14 9.10
C LEU A 62 -14.37 -21.71 7.72
N ARG A 63 -14.07 -22.69 6.85
CA ARG A 63 -13.60 -22.44 5.48
C ARG A 63 -14.59 -21.58 4.69
N ARG A 64 -15.87 -21.92 4.73
CA ARG A 64 -16.94 -21.17 4.06
C ARG A 64 -17.09 -19.76 4.62
N ASP A 65 -17.13 -19.61 5.94
CA ASP A 65 -17.34 -18.31 6.59
C ASP A 65 -16.13 -17.38 6.36
N VAL A 66 -14.91 -17.92 6.35
CA VAL A 66 -13.69 -17.16 5.99
C VAL A 66 -13.75 -16.74 4.52
N ALA A 67 -14.14 -17.62 3.59
CA ALA A 67 -14.30 -17.24 2.18
C ALA A 67 -15.32 -16.11 2.02
N LEU A 68 -16.49 -16.23 2.61
CA LEU A 68 -17.53 -15.19 2.57
C LEU A 68 -17.07 -13.87 3.20
N ALA A 69 -16.30 -13.93 4.29
CA ALA A 69 -15.76 -12.73 4.94
C ALA A 69 -14.74 -12.03 4.06
N VAL A 70 -13.88 -12.78 3.35
CA VAL A 70 -12.88 -12.23 2.42
C VAL A 70 -13.55 -11.64 1.18
N ASP A 71 -14.51 -12.35 0.60
CA ASP A 71 -15.21 -11.91 -0.62
C ASP A 71 -16.13 -10.71 -0.36
N GLY A 72 -16.73 -10.66 0.83
CA GLY A 72 -17.62 -9.57 1.23
C GLY A 72 -16.94 -8.35 1.85
N ASP A 73 -15.61 -8.32 1.95
CA ASP A 73 -14.86 -7.20 2.54
C ASP A 73 -14.33 -6.26 1.46
N PRO A 74 -14.92 -5.06 1.30
CA PRO A 74 -14.49 -4.11 0.27
C PRO A 74 -13.21 -3.34 0.63
N HIS A 75 -12.65 -3.50 1.84
CA HIS A 75 -11.58 -2.64 2.33
C HIS A 75 -10.30 -3.39 2.74
N CYS A 76 -10.43 -4.57 3.32
CA CYS A 76 -9.31 -5.30 3.93
C CYS A 76 -9.07 -6.70 3.35
N GLY A 77 -9.79 -7.07 2.28
CA GLY A 77 -9.63 -8.37 1.62
C GLY A 77 -8.28 -8.50 0.89
N PRO A 78 -7.71 -9.71 0.76
CA PRO A 78 -6.47 -9.92 0.04
C PRO A 78 -6.48 -9.46 -1.43
N HIS A 79 -7.66 -9.41 -2.06
CA HIS A 79 -7.84 -8.87 -3.41
C HIS A 79 -7.66 -7.36 -3.46
N ILE A 80 -8.04 -6.63 -2.40
CA ILE A 80 -7.84 -5.17 -2.28
C ILE A 80 -6.35 -4.84 -2.21
N ASP A 81 -5.56 -5.59 -1.45
CA ASP A 81 -4.10 -5.44 -1.43
C ASP A 81 -3.50 -5.65 -2.83
N THR A 82 -4.05 -6.61 -3.57
CA THR A 82 -3.63 -6.85 -4.96
C THR A 82 -4.00 -5.67 -5.87
N CYS A 83 -5.22 -5.13 -5.76
CA CYS A 83 -5.64 -3.95 -6.51
C CYS A 83 -4.78 -2.72 -6.18
N ARG A 84 -4.50 -2.47 -4.91
CA ARG A 84 -3.62 -1.36 -4.48
C ARG A 84 -2.22 -1.51 -5.07
N ARG A 85 -1.66 -2.72 -5.03
CA ARG A 85 -0.33 -2.99 -5.62
C ARG A 85 -0.32 -2.79 -7.13
N LEU A 86 -1.36 -3.26 -7.84
CA LEU A 86 -1.47 -3.06 -9.29
C LEU A 86 -1.65 -1.58 -9.65
N ALA A 87 -2.46 -0.85 -8.89
CA ALA A 87 -2.57 0.60 -9.05
C ALA A 87 -1.21 1.27 -8.82
N GLY A 88 -0.45 0.91 -7.78
CA GLY A 88 0.90 1.41 -7.57
C GLY A 88 1.78 1.25 -8.81
N LEU A 89 1.85 0.03 -9.36
CA LEU A 89 2.63 -0.27 -10.58
C LEU A 89 2.15 0.54 -11.80
N GLU A 90 0.84 0.69 -11.97
CA GLU A 90 0.27 1.48 -13.07
C GLU A 90 0.73 2.94 -13.00
N TYR A 91 0.67 3.54 -11.81
CA TYR A 91 1.06 4.94 -11.62
C TYR A 91 2.58 5.15 -11.67
N GLU A 92 3.40 4.16 -11.33
CA GLU A 92 4.85 4.17 -11.61
C GLU A 92 5.13 4.18 -13.13
N VAL A 93 4.37 3.38 -13.91
CA VAL A 93 4.47 3.40 -15.39
C VAL A 93 4.02 4.75 -15.94
N LEU A 94 2.94 5.34 -15.42
CA LEU A 94 2.47 6.66 -15.81
C LEU A 94 3.52 7.75 -15.51
N LEU A 95 4.16 7.71 -14.34
CA LEU A 95 5.26 8.60 -14.01
C LEU A 95 6.39 8.49 -15.04
N ALA A 96 6.83 7.26 -15.34
CA ALA A 96 7.89 7.03 -16.32
C ALA A 96 7.51 7.53 -17.73
N GLN A 97 6.26 7.38 -18.14
CA GLN A 97 5.75 7.91 -19.41
C GLN A 97 5.75 9.44 -19.44
N LYS A 98 5.30 10.09 -18.37
CA LYS A 98 5.30 11.55 -18.24
C LYS A 98 6.72 12.10 -18.28
N LEU A 99 7.67 11.54 -17.54
CA LEU A 99 9.06 11.96 -17.54
C LEU A 99 9.70 11.85 -18.95
N ARG A 100 9.43 10.74 -19.66
CA ARG A 100 9.89 10.58 -21.05
C ARG A 100 9.27 11.60 -21.99
N ALA A 101 7.98 11.88 -21.86
CA ALA A 101 7.28 12.87 -22.68
C ALA A 101 7.81 14.30 -22.45
N LEU A 102 8.24 14.60 -21.22
CA LEU A 102 8.87 15.87 -20.86
C LEU A 102 10.37 15.93 -21.22
N GLY A 103 10.96 14.84 -21.72
CA GLY A 103 12.38 14.76 -22.02
C GLY A 103 13.28 14.74 -20.78
N VAL A 104 12.74 14.44 -19.61
CA VAL A 104 13.46 14.39 -18.33
C VAL A 104 14.18 13.04 -18.21
N PRO A 105 15.53 13.01 -18.13
CA PRO A 105 16.25 11.76 -17.89
C PRO A 105 16.08 11.31 -16.44
N PHE A 106 15.86 10.01 -16.24
CA PHE A 106 15.75 9.43 -14.91
C PHE A 106 16.29 8.00 -14.86
N LEU A 107 16.66 7.57 -13.66
CA LEU A 107 16.98 6.18 -13.33
C LEU A 107 15.79 5.59 -12.59
N ALA A 108 15.18 4.56 -13.15
CA ALA A 108 14.08 3.84 -12.54
C ALA A 108 14.53 3.01 -11.32
N GLU A 109 13.61 2.74 -10.40
CA GLU A 109 13.85 1.97 -9.19
C GLU A 109 14.58 0.64 -9.46
N GLU A 110 14.18 -0.11 -10.49
CA GLU A 110 14.82 -1.37 -10.89
C GLU A 110 16.33 -1.23 -11.11
N SER A 111 16.75 -0.16 -11.83
CA SER A 111 18.16 0.11 -12.10
C SER A 111 18.95 0.45 -10.82
N LEU A 112 18.31 1.11 -9.86
CA LEU A 112 18.91 1.44 -8.57
C LEU A 112 19.05 0.17 -7.70
N ARG A 113 18.03 -0.67 -7.65
CA ARG A 113 18.07 -1.95 -6.93
C ARG A 113 19.14 -2.89 -7.47
N GLN A 114 19.34 -2.95 -8.78
CA GLN A 114 20.41 -3.74 -9.42
C GLN A 114 21.81 -3.27 -9.01
N ARG A 115 21.98 -1.99 -8.65
CA ARG A 115 23.23 -1.44 -8.08
C ARG A 115 23.42 -1.76 -6.60
N GLY A 116 22.47 -2.43 -5.96
CA GLY A 116 22.53 -2.77 -4.54
C GLY A 116 21.97 -1.68 -3.61
N ASP A 117 21.28 -0.69 -4.14
CA ASP A 117 20.65 0.36 -3.34
C ASP A 117 19.48 -0.19 -2.53
N ALA A 118 19.53 -0.02 -1.21
CA ALA A 118 18.41 -0.30 -0.32
C ALA A 118 17.53 0.95 -0.21
N LYS A 119 16.21 0.82 -0.32
CA LYS A 119 15.23 1.92 -0.35
C LYS A 119 15.55 2.95 -1.46
N THR A 120 14.84 2.85 -2.53
CA THR A 120 15.02 3.60 -3.76
C THR A 120 13.73 4.35 -4.10
N PRO A 121 13.80 5.61 -4.57
CA PRO A 121 12.65 6.29 -5.14
C PRO A 121 12.29 5.68 -6.49
N ASP A 122 11.08 5.94 -6.98
CA ASP A 122 10.60 5.43 -8.27
C ASP A 122 11.37 6.04 -9.46
N ALA A 123 11.81 7.29 -9.32
CA ALA A 123 12.68 7.95 -10.27
C ALA A 123 13.77 8.77 -9.56
N LEU A 124 15.02 8.45 -9.81
CA LEU A 124 16.18 9.28 -9.43
C LEU A 124 16.59 10.12 -10.63
N LEU A 125 16.77 11.43 -10.44
CA LEU A 125 17.07 12.38 -11.49
C LEU A 125 18.59 12.65 -11.54
N PRO A 126 19.32 12.19 -12.59
CA PRO A 126 20.74 12.49 -12.76
C PRO A 126 20.99 13.98 -12.97
N VAL A 127 20.01 14.68 -13.54
CA VAL A 127 19.97 16.14 -13.66
C VAL A 127 18.78 16.60 -12.82
N PRO A 128 18.99 17.47 -11.81
CA PRO A 128 17.91 17.98 -10.99
C PRO A 128 16.85 18.70 -11.83
N LEU A 129 15.62 18.61 -11.40
CA LEU A 129 14.47 19.24 -12.04
C LEU A 129 13.98 20.40 -11.18
N LEU A 130 13.63 21.52 -11.79
CA LEU A 130 12.94 22.60 -11.09
C LEU A 130 11.43 22.37 -11.17
N VAL A 131 10.78 22.14 -10.04
CA VAL A 131 9.35 21.93 -9.94
C VAL A 131 8.76 23.03 -9.06
N ARG A 132 7.87 23.86 -9.61
CA ARG A 132 7.27 25.02 -8.92
C ARG A 132 8.30 25.90 -8.20
N GLY A 133 9.44 26.16 -8.87
CA GLY A 133 10.53 26.98 -8.31
C GLY A 133 11.36 26.29 -7.23
N ARG A 134 11.27 24.98 -7.08
CA ARG A 134 12.05 24.18 -6.11
C ARG A 134 12.82 23.07 -6.83
N VAL A 135 14.08 22.95 -6.50
CA VAL A 135 14.94 21.91 -7.07
C VAL A 135 14.62 20.57 -6.43
N VAL A 136 14.44 19.53 -7.26
CA VAL A 136 14.20 18.14 -6.81
C VAL A 136 15.16 17.19 -7.52
N HIS A 137 15.64 16.19 -6.79
CA HIS A 137 16.60 15.18 -7.24
C HIS A 137 15.98 13.81 -7.42
N TRP A 138 14.79 13.59 -6.92
CA TRP A 138 14.05 12.33 -7.01
C TRP A 138 12.55 12.56 -7.00
N ILE A 139 11.82 11.58 -7.51
CA ILE A 139 10.36 11.57 -7.54
C ILE A 139 9.88 10.22 -7.02
N ASP A 140 8.89 10.24 -6.14
CA ASP A 140 8.20 9.07 -5.62
C ASP A 140 6.70 9.16 -5.93
N SER A 141 6.14 8.09 -6.49
CA SER A 141 4.76 7.98 -6.99
C SER A 141 3.88 7.31 -5.94
N LYS A 142 2.82 7.96 -5.53
CA LYS A 142 1.85 7.43 -4.57
C LYS A 142 0.45 7.37 -5.20
N ALA A 143 0.03 6.18 -5.62
CA ALA A 143 -1.32 5.90 -6.15
C ALA A 143 -2.37 5.92 -5.02
N THR A 144 -2.41 7.00 -4.27
CA THR A 144 -3.31 7.23 -3.14
C THR A 144 -3.55 8.72 -2.94
N PHE A 145 -4.53 9.06 -2.09
CA PHE A 145 -4.65 10.40 -1.52
C PHE A 145 -3.59 10.60 -0.43
N GLY A 146 -2.97 11.77 -0.39
CA GLY A 146 -2.00 12.14 0.63
C GLY A 146 -2.70 12.78 1.82
N ASP A 147 -2.90 12.03 2.89
CA ASP A 147 -3.34 12.54 4.19
C ASP A 147 -2.15 12.64 5.16
N ALA A 148 -2.33 13.35 6.27
CA ALA A 148 -1.27 13.63 7.24
C ALA A 148 -0.69 12.35 7.89
N GLU A 149 -1.54 11.35 8.16
CA GLU A 149 -1.13 10.09 8.81
C GLU A 149 -0.30 9.24 7.85
N SER A 150 -0.82 8.98 6.66
CA SER A 150 -0.11 8.23 5.61
C SER A 150 1.19 8.91 5.20
N HIS A 151 1.19 10.26 5.08
CA HIS A 151 2.40 11.02 4.76
C HIS A 151 3.46 10.87 5.85
N ALA A 152 3.08 10.95 7.13
CA ALA A 152 4.02 10.76 8.24
C ALA A 152 4.63 9.35 8.25
N GLU A 153 3.84 8.32 7.94
CA GLU A 153 4.32 6.95 7.81
C GLU A 153 5.31 6.81 6.64
N TYR A 154 4.99 7.33 5.45
CA TYR A 154 5.90 7.30 4.29
C TYR A 154 7.17 8.09 4.58
N ARG A 155 7.06 9.24 5.24
CA ARG A 155 8.23 10.02 5.65
C ARG A 155 9.16 9.21 6.54
N ALA A 156 8.64 8.54 7.57
CA ALA A 156 9.43 7.73 8.51
C ALA A 156 10.04 6.50 7.85
N THR A 157 9.32 5.84 6.95
CA THR A 157 9.72 4.55 6.37
C THR A 157 10.52 4.67 5.08
N GLN A 158 10.35 5.76 4.31
CA GLN A 158 10.92 5.93 2.97
C GLN A 158 11.60 7.29 2.79
N PHE A 159 10.86 8.40 2.84
CA PHE A 159 11.34 9.72 2.43
C PHE A 159 12.52 10.24 3.25
N ALA A 160 12.60 9.92 4.55
CA ALA A 160 13.75 10.30 5.36
C ALA A 160 15.07 9.71 4.81
N SER A 161 15.02 8.48 4.30
CA SER A 161 16.17 7.84 3.65
C SER A 161 16.54 8.51 2.33
N TYR A 162 15.53 8.90 1.53
CA TYR A 162 15.76 9.60 0.25
C TYR A 162 16.32 10.99 0.46
N LEU A 163 15.76 11.75 1.41
CA LEU A 163 16.27 13.08 1.78
C LEU A 163 17.72 13.04 2.27
N HIS A 164 18.10 12.01 3.00
CA HIS A 164 19.45 11.84 3.48
C HIS A 164 20.46 11.52 2.35
N ARG A 165 20.03 10.73 1.36
CA ARG A 165 20.91 10.21 0.31
C ARG A 165 20.93 11.08 -0.95
N PHE A 166 19.81 11.67 -1.29
CA PHE A 166 19.56 12.32 -2.58
C PHE A 166 19.07 13.77 -2.44
N ASP A 167 18.95 14.26 -1.19
CA ASP A 167 18.45 15.61 -0.88
C ASP A 167 16.96 15.80 -1.24
N ALA A 168 16.56 16.97 -1.73
CA ALA A 168 15.18 17.37 -1.96
C ALA A 168 14.49 16.51 -3.05
N GLY A 169 13.20 16.26 -2.87
CA GLY A 169 12.44 15.44 -3.81
C GLY A 169 10.98 15.83 -3.94
N LEU A 170 10.33 15.21 -4.92
CA LEU A 170 8.91 15.35 -5.22
C LEU A 170 8.17 14.07 -4.84
N VAL A 171 7.07 14.21 -4.11
CA VAL A 171 6.09 13.14 -3.88
C VAL A 171 4.83 13.46 -4.66
N LEU A 172 4.47 12.59 -5.61
CA LEU A 172 3.27 12.70 -6.40
C LEU A 172 2.15 11.87 -5.77
N TYR A 173 1.16 12.52 -5.19
CA TYR A 173 -0.07 11.92 -4.72
C TYR A 173 -1.14 12.00 -5.82
N TRP A 174 -1.24 10.98 -6.66
CA TRP A 174 -2.07 10.99 -7.86
C TRP A 174 -3.55 11.24 -7.63
N PHE A 175 -4.05 11.05 -6.41
CA PHE A 175 -5.44 11.31 -6.06
C PHE A 175 -5.62 12.59 -5.24
N GLY A 176 -4.63 13.49 -5.30
CA GLY A 176 -4.58 14.71 -4.52
C GLY A 176 -3.97 14.53 -3.13
N TYR A 177 -3.79 15.60 -2.43
CA TYR A 177 -3.25 15.60 -1.05
C TYR A 177 -3.86 16.75 -0.23
N ASP A 178 -3.83 16.58 1.09
CA ASP A 178 -4.22 17.64 2.01
C ASP A 178 -3.13 18.74 2.04
N ALA A 179 -3.50 19.93 1.60
CA ALA A 179 -2.59 21.09 1.56
C ALA A 179 -2.09 21.54 2.94
N SER A 180 -2.73 21.07 4.03
CA SER A 180 -2.32 21.38 5.41
C SER A 180 -1.23 20.44 5.94
N ILE A 181 -0.77 19.45 5.15
CA ILE A 181 0.29 18.55 5.59
C ILE A 181 1.56 19.35 5.92
N ASP A 182 1.99 19.26 7.19
CA ASP A 182 3.29 19.75 7.62
C ASP A 182 4.39 18.76 7.21
N THR A 183 5.20 19.15 6.25
CA THR A 183 6.24 18.31 5.69
C THR A 183 7.63 18.97 5.76
N ASP A 184 8.67 18.17 5.55
CA ASP A 184 10.05 18.67 5.43
C ASP A 184 10.13 19.70 4.28
N PRO A 185 10.75 20.87 4.48
CA PRO A 185 10.85 21.89 3.44
C PRO A 185 11.58 21.42 2.16
N ARG A 186 12.28 20.31 2.20
CA ARG A 186 12.90 19.68 1.02
C ARG A 186 11.95 18.73 0.27
N LEU A 187 10.75 18.47 0.78
CA LEU A 187 9.73 17.72 0.06
C LEU A 187 8.79 18.68 -0.68
N VAL A 188 8.63 18.46 -1.96
CA VAL A 188 7.57 19.05 -2.77
C VAL A 188 6.43 18.04 -2.83
N LEU A 189 5.21 18.46 -2.57
CA LEU A 189 4.01 17.64 -2.75
C LEU A 189 3.26 18.15 -3.97
N ASP A 190 2.82 17.25 -4.83
CA ASP A 190 2.00 17.56 -6.00
C ASP A 190 1.06 16.39 -6.33
N ASP A 191 0.08 16.64 -7.18
CA ASP A 191 -0.86 15.65 -7.69
C ASP A 191 -0.70 15.41 -9.20
N ASP A 192 0.15 16.19 -9.87
CA ASP A 192 0.47 16.01 -11.28
C ASP A 192 1.89 16.52 -11.60
N LEU A 193 2.40 16.13 -12.75
CA LEU A 193 3.67 16.62 -13.32
C LEU A 193 3.37 17.19 -14.71
N ARG A 194 3.41 18.52 -14.85
CA ARG A 194 3.06 19.23 -16.07
C ARG A 194 4.27 19.92 -16.69
N ALA A 195 4.26 20.08 -18.00
CA ALA A 195 5.35 20.74 -18.72
C ALA A 195 5.61 22.20 -18.25
N GLY A 196 4.58 22.90 -17.79
CA GLY A 196 4.71 24.26 -17.28
C GLY A 196 5.22 24.39 -15.85
N ASP A 197 5.30 23.28 -15.12
CA ASP A 197 5.77 23.22 -13.73
C ASP A 197 7.23 22.75 -13.63
N CYS A 198 7.84 22.39 -14.79
CA CYS A 198 9.18 21.80 -14.89
C CYS A 198 10.09 22.65 -15.79
N GLU A 199 11.19 23.13 -15.24
CA GLU A 199 12.28 23.84 -15.95
C GLU A 199 13.64 23.17 -15.67
#